data_8d39312565d259145ea8f445b6ad4fa7
#
_entry.id   8d39312565d259145ea8f445b6ad4fa7
#
_cell.length_a   1.000
_cell.length_b   1.000
_cell.length_c   1.000
_cell.angle_alpha   90.00
_cell.angle_beta   90.00
_cell.angle_gamma   90.00
#
_symmetry.space_group_name_H-M   'P 1'
#
loop_
_entity.id
_entity.type
_entity.pdbx_description
1 polymer ?
#
loop_
_entity_poly.entity_id
_entity_poly.type
_entity_poly.pdbx_seq_one_letter_code
_entity_poly.pdbx_strand_id
1 'polypeptide(L)'
;SISWTPGEAQAARYDLSKTIDSLHYDPKTQTIKGFKGNKPVIEQKASPDKLPDIVGKEASEKLLKTNPTVNKVYERYDTANEPSLVHSLEGQDLKVGGQGMKAFYDKMLVDKMRALTKKHGGKVEKSKSGDHDVHVLKITPELREHVLKKGFPLFSAGVPTFSPIDYNPFKKDK
;
A
#
# COMPACT_ATOMS: atom_id res chain seq x y z
N SER A 1 2.78 -19.94 17.67
CA SER A 1 1.87 -18.85 17.27
C SER A 1 2.36 -18.22 15.98
N ILE A 2 1.46 -17.60 15.24
CA ILE A 2 1.74 -16.76 14.09
C ILE A 2 1.26 -15.36 14.47
N SER A 3 2.08 -14.34 14.19
CA SER A 3 1.72 -12.96 14.47
C SER A 3 1.95 -12.08 13.26
N TRP A 4 1.15 -11.01 13.15
CA TRP A 4 1.31 -9.96 12.12
C TRP A 4 0.95 -8.59 12.70
N THR A 5 1.53 -7.55 12.12
CA THR A 5 1.27 -6.17 12.54
C THR A 5 -0.08 -5.68 12.04
N PRO A 6 -0.78 -4.82 12.79
CA PRO A 6 -2.01 -4.18 12.37
C PRO A 6 -1.86 -3.36 11.09
N GLY A 7 -2.97 -3.11 10.42
CA GLY A 7 -3.01 -2.34 9.19
C GLY A 7 -2.50 -0.92 9.33
N GLU A 8 -2.62 -0.31 10.50
CA GLU A 8 -2.06 1.01 10.79
C GLU A 8 -0.53 1.01 10.75
N ALA A 9 0.12 0.01 11.37
CA ALA A 9 1.57 -0.14 11.33
C ALA A 9 2.06 -0.45 9.91
N GLN A 10 1.29 -1.19 9.12
CA GLN A 10 1.59 -1.43 7.71
C GLN A 10 1.45 -0.14 6.90
N ALA A 11 0.36 0.61 7.07
CA ALA A 11 0.14 1.89 6.39
C ALA A 11 1.26 2.90 6.69
N ALA A 12 1.73 2.94 7.96
CA ALA A 12 2.79 3.86 8.36
C ALA A 12 4.15 3.59 7.67
N ARG A 13 4.37 2.39 7.12
CA ARG A 13 5.58 2.06 6.35
C ARG A 13 5.55 2.66 4.94
N TYR A 14 4.35 2.87 4.41
CA TYR A 14 4.11 3.39 3.05
C TYR A 14 3.65 4.84 3.04
N ASP A 15 3.73 5.53 4.18
CA ASP A 15 3.35 6.93 4.33
C ASP A 15 4.36 7.84 3.59
N LEU A 16 3.95 8.36 2.45
CA LEU A 16 4.76 9.23 1.61
C LEU A 16 5.20 10.50 2.34
N SER A 17 4.39 11.00 3.29
CA SER A 17 4.70 12.22 4.05
C SER A 17 5.99 12.12 4.88
N LYS A 18 6.46 10.91 5.16
CA LYS A 18 7.75 10.66 5.83
C LYS A 18 8.94 10.81 4.89
N THR A 19 8.73 10.55 3.61
CA THR A 19 9.78 10.49 2.60
C THR A 19 9.88 11.78 1.80
N ILE A 20 8.73 12.40 1.48
CA ILE A 20 8.63 13.61 0.67
C ILE A 20 7.69 14.62 1.34
N ASP A 21 7.88 15.90 1.04
CA ASP A 21 7.05 17.01 1.52
C ASP A 21 6.04 17.46 0.47
N SER A 22 6.35 17.23 -0.80
CA SER A 22 5.44 17.49 -1.92
C SER A 22 5.63 16.50 -3.05
N LEU A 23 4.54 16.25 -3.78
CA LEU A 23 4.48 15.38 -4.95
C LEU A 23 3.76 16.14 -6.07
N HIS A 24 4.36 16.18 -7.23
CA HIS A 24 3.86 16.90 -8.40
C HIS A 24 3.82 15.98 -9.61
N TYR A 25 2.77 16.09 -10.40
CA TYR A 25 2.64 15.39 -11.67
C TYR A 25 2.27 16.35 -12.79
N ASP A 26 3.10 16.41 -13.80
CA ASP A 26 2.87 17.17 -15.02
C ASP A 26 2.27 16.25 -16.09
N PRO A 27 1.01 16.42 -16.45
CA PRO A 27 0.36 15.58 -17.46
C PRO A 27 0.87 15.86 -18.89
N LYS A 28 1.42 17.07 -19.17
CA LYS A 28 1.94 17.45 -20.49
C LYS A 28 3.26 16.71 -20.79
N THR A 29 4.17 16.67 -19.82
CA THR A 29 5.47 16.01 -19.95
C THR A 29 5.45 14.57 -19.46
N GLN A 30 4.33 14.14 -18.86
CA GLN A 30 4.18 12.84 -18.18
C GLN A 30 5.29 12.59 -17.16
N THR A 31 5.61 13.61 -16.35
CA THR A 31 6.69 13.52 -15.37
C THR A 31 6.14 13.66 -13.96
N ILE A 32 6.53 12.72 -13.09
CA ILE A 32 6.27 12.79 -11.65
C ILE A 32 7.53 13.20 -10.92
N LYS A 33 7.40 14.16 -9.98
CA LYS A 33 8.49 14.64 -9.12
C LYS A 33 8.02 14.69 -7.67
N GLY A 34 8.83 14.13 -6.78
CA GLY A 34 8.65 14.24 -5.33
C GLY A 34 9.81 14.98 -4.71
N PHE A 35 9.55 15.90 -3.80
CA PHE A 35 10.56 16.74 -3.17
C PHE A 35 10.59 16.55 -1.66
N LYS A 36 11.79 16.56 -1.09
CA LYS A 36 12.06 16.72 0.35
C LYS A 36 12.77 18.05 0.57
N GLY A 37 12.05 19.03 1.12
CA GLY A 37 12.47 20.43 1.03
C GLY A 37 12.62 20.83 -0.43
N ASN A 38 13.81 21.34 -0.80
CA ASN A 38 14.12 21.76 -2.17
C ASN A 38 14.84 20.67 -3.00
N LYS A 39 14.98 19.44 -2.47
CA LYS A 39 15.70 18.37 -3.19
C LYS A 39 14.72 17.42 -3.85
N PRO A 40 14.85 17.12 -5.14
CA PRO A 40 14.10 16.06 -5.79
C PRO A 40 14.55 14.70 -5.24
N VAL A 41 13.60 13.90 -4.79
CA VAL A 41 13.80 12.52 -4.29
C VAL A 41 13.23 11.50 -5.27
N ILE A 42 12.15 11.89 -5.94
CA ILE A 42 11.51 11.12 -7.00
C ILE A 42 11.52 11.99 -8.24
N GLU A 43 12.03 11.48 -9.35
CA GLU A 43 11.93 12.12 -10.66
C GLU A 43 11.95 11.05 -11.74
N GLN A 44 10.80 10.86 -12.40
CA GLN A 44 10.72 9.90 -13.51
C GLN A 44 9.53 10.21 -14.44
N LYS A 45 9.63 9.73 -15.68
CA LYS A 45 8.52 9.77 -16.64
C LYS A 45 7.57 8.61 -16.38
N ALA A 46 6.28 8.91 -16.31
CA ALA A 46 5.22 7.92 -16.16
C ALA A 46 3.91 8.43 -16.75
N SER A 47 3.23 7.58 -17.50
CA SER A 47 1.84 7.82 -17.87
C SER A 47 0.92 7.69 -16.64
N PRO A 48 -0.28 8.27 -16.65
CA PRO A 48 -1.20 8.25 -15.50
C PRO A 48 -1.49 6.84 -14.96
N ASP A 49 -1.56 5.85 -15.83
CA ASP A 49 -1.79 4.44 -15.49
C ASP A 49 -0.62 3.78 -14.75
N LYS A 50 0.58 4.33 -14.86
CA LYS A 50 1.80 3.85 -14.19
C LYS A 50 2.09 4.55 -12.85
N LEU A 51 1.39 5.63 -12.54
CA LEU A 51 1.55 6.33 -11.25
C LEU A 51 1.30 5.44 -10.03
N PRO A 52 0.33 4.50 -10.04
CA PRO A 52 0.12 3.58 -8.93
C PRO A 52 1.34 2.71 -8.59
N ASP A 53 2.17 2.37 -9.58
CA ASP A 53 3.37 1.55 -9.39
C ASP A 53 4.50 2.33 -8.70
N ILE A 54 4.46 3.67 -8.76
CA ILE A 54 5.50 4.56 -8.23
C ILE A 54 5.16 5.06 -6.84
N VAL A 55 3.95 5.59 -6.67
CA VAL A 55 3.52 6.27 -5.44
C VAL A 55 2.37 5.56 -4.71
N GLY A 56 1.93 4.42 -5.24
CA GLY A 56 0.79 3.68 -4.72
C GLY A 56 -0.55 4.18 -5.26
N LYS A 57 -1.54 3.28 -5.26
CA LYS A 57 -2.85 3.51 -5.88
C LYS A 57 -3.58 4.71 -5.26
N GLU A 58 -3.64 4.78 -3.95
CA GLU A 58 -4.38 5.83 -3.23
C GLU A 58 -3.76 7.22 -3.46
N ALA A 59 -2.42 7.32 -3.43
CA ALA A 59 -1.70 8.56 -3.72
C ALA A 59 -1.91 9.02 -5.17
N SER A 60 -1.82 8.09 -6.13
CA SER A 60 -2.01 8.40 -7.55
C SER A 60 -3.43 8.86 -7.86
N GLU A 61 -4.45 8.18 -7.31
CA GLU A 61 -5.85 8.58 -7.45
C GLU A 61 -6.12 9.95 -6.84
N LYS A 62 -5.58 10.21 -5.65
CA LYS A 62 -5.72 11.50 -4.97
C LYS A 62 -5.03 12.61 -5.75
N LEU A 63 -3.81 12.36 -6.23
CA LEU A 63 -3.04 13.30 -7.03
C LEU A 63 -3.79 13.71 -8.30
N LEU A 64 -4.30 12.74 -9.06
CA LEU A 64 -5.02 13.00 -10.32
C LEU A 64 -6.38 13.68 -10.12
N LYS A 65 -6.96 13.62 -8.92
CA LYS A 65 -8.20 14.34 -8.56
C LYS A 65 -7.97 15.80 -8.16
N THR A 66 -6.72 16.20 -7.90
CA THR A 66 -6.44 17.61 -7.60
C THR A 66 -6.65 18.48 -8.83
N ASN A 67 -7.10 19.71 -8.63
CA ASN A 67 -7.14 20.68 -9.72
C ASN A 67 -5.70 21.07 -10.10
N PRO A 68 -5.33 20.99 -11.38
CA PRO A 68 -3.99 21.37 -11.79
C PRO A 68 -3.75 22.86 -11.53
N THR A 69 -2.61 23.18 -10.98
CA THR A 69 -2.18 24.56 -10.70
C THR A 69 -0.85 24.86 -11.35
N VAL A 70 -0.58 26.14 -11.60
CA VAL A 70 0.73 26.58 -12.08
C VAL A 70 1.75 26.34 -10.98
N ASN A 71 2.74 25.50 -11.23
CA ASN A 71 3.75 25.18 -10.25
C ASN A 71 4.95 26.13 -10.34
N LYS A 72 5.07 27.05 -9.38
CA LYS A 72 6.20 27.98 -9.25
C LYS A 72 7.57 27.30 -9.00
N VAL A 73 7.57 26.04 -8.55
CA VAL A 73 8.80 25.27 -8.31
C VAL A 73 9.45 24.85 -9.62
N TYR A 74 8.65 24.56 -10.65
CA TYR A 74 9.15 24.21 -11.98
C TYR A 74 9.79 25.41 -12.70
N GLU A 75 9.26 26.63 -12.49
CA GLU A 75 9.83 27.85 -13.08
C GLU A 75 11.28 28.11 -12.67
N ARG A 76 11.72 27.58 -11.53
CA ARG A 76 13.09 27.79 -11.02
C ARG A 76 14.12 26.85 -11.63
N TYR A 77 13.70 25.73 -12.20
CA TYR A 77 14.59 24.69 -12.70
C TYR A 77 14.50 24.47 -14.21
N ASP A 78 13.47 24.98 -14.86
CA ASP A 78 13.27 24.82 -16.31
C ASP A 78 13.00 26.18 -16.94
N THR A 79 14.09 26.89 -17.32
CA THR A 79 14.05 28.24 -17.90
C THR A 79 13.57 28.28 -19.35
N ALA A 80 13.23 27.14 -19.93
CA ALA A 80 12.91 26.99 -21.34
C ALA A 80 11.44 26.77 -21.68
N ASN A 81 10.54 26.58 -20.70
CA ASN A 81 9.17 26.14 -20.96
C ASN A 81 8.10 27.05 -20.35
N GLU A 82 6.98 27.18 -21.10
CA GLU A 82 5.75 27.82 -20.64
C GLU A 82 5.29 27.20 -19.29
N PRO A 83 4.64 28.00 -18.42
CA PRO A 83 4.18 27.53 -17.13
C PRO A 83 3.31 26.27 -17.31
N SER A 84 3.74 25.19 -16.70
CA SER A 84 3.04 23.90 -16.77
C SER A 84 2.02 23.79 -15.66
N LEU A 85 0.81 23.33 -16.00
CA LEU A 85 -0.22 22.99 -15.04
C LEU A 85 0.07 21.61 -14.47
N VAL A 86 0.30 21.53 -13.17
CA VAL A 86 0.64 20.29 -12.48
C VAL A 86 -0.40 19.92 -11.42
N HIS A 87 -0.63 18.64 -11.26
CA HIS A 87 -1.32 18.10 -10.10
C HIS A 87 -0.36 18.04 -8.92
N SER A 88 -0.80 18.45 -7.73
CA SER A 88 0.06 18.52 -6.55
C SER A 88 -0.60 17.90 -5.31
N LEU A 89 0.22 17.21 -4.49
CA LEU A 89 -0.12 16.82 -3.14
C LEU A 89 0.96 17.33 -2.18
N GLU A 90 0.56 17.92 -1.05
CA GLU A 90 1.48 18.48 -0.06
C GLU A 90 1.03 18.19 1.37
N GLY A 91 1.97 18.12 2.29
CA GLY A 91 1.71 18.00 3.73
C GLY A 91 0.79 16.83 4.10
N GLN A 92 -0.37 17.16 4.68
CA GLN A 92 -1.36 16.15 5.12
C GLN A 92 -1.94 15.33 3.95
N ASP A 93 -1.95 15.87 2.75
CA ASP A 93 -2.46 15.19 1.57
C ASP A 93 -1.58 14.03 1.09
N LEU A 94 -0.32 14.02 1.50
CA LEU A 94 0.63 12.91 1.30
C LEU A 94 0.42 11.75 2.28
N LYS A 95 -0.37 11.94 3.34
CA LYS A 95 -0.80 10.85 4.22
C LYS A 95 -1.86 10.01 3.50
N VAL A 96 -1.40 9.17 2.60
CA VAL A 96 -2.19 8.24 1.81
C VAL A 96 -1.84 6.81 2.19
N GLY A 97 -2.79 5.90 2.09
CA GLY A 97 -2.53 4.49 2.39
C GLY A 97 -2.86 4.10 3.81
N GLY A 98 -4.09 3.96 4.16
CA GLY A 98 -4.46 3.49 5.48
C GLY A 98 -5.70 2.61 5.49
N GLN A 99 -6.70 2.96 4.70
CA GLN A 99 -7.97 2.24 4.73
C GLN A 99 -7.87 0.84 4.12
N GLY A 100 -7.19 0.70 2.98
CA GLY A 100 -6.96 -0.61 2.35
C GLY A 100 -6.12 -1.53 3.22
N MET A 101 -5.03 -1.03 3.81
CA MET A 101 -4.19 -1.79 4.73
C MET A 101 -4.94 -2.18 6.01
N LYS A 102 -5.69 -1.24 6.61
CA LYS A 102 -6.54 -1.54 7.77
C LYS A 102 -7.61 -2.57 7.42
N ALA A 103 -8.32 -2.41 6.29
CA ALA A 103 -9.32 -3.38 5.85
C ALA A 103 -8.72 -4.77 5.65
N PHE A 104 -7.55 -4.86 5.04
CA PHE A 104 -6.88 -6.14 4.79
C PHE A 104 -6.35 -6.79 6.07
N TYR A 105 -5.45 -6.11 6.81
CA TYR A 105 -4.74 -6.71 7.94
C TYR A 105 -5.58 -6.83 9.21
N ASP A 106 -6.50 -5.88 9.46
CA ASP A 106 -7.29 -5.84 10.69
C ASP A 106 -8.65 -6.52 10.56
N LYS A 107 -9.16 -6.70 9.33
CA LYS A 107 -10.46 -7.33 9.08
C LYS A 107 -10.34 -8.58 8.23
N MET A 108 -10.01 -8.45 6.93
CA MET A 108 -10.05 -9.57 5.99
C MET A 108 -9.14 -10.73 6.40
N LEU A 109 -7.89 -10.45 6.75
CA LEU A 109 -6.92 -11.46 7.18
C LEU A 109 -7.33 -12.09 8.50
N VAL A 110 -7.79 -11.29 9.47
CA VAL A 110 -8.28 -11.76 10.77
C VAL A 110 -9.49 -12.68 10.59
N ASP A 111 -10.48 -12.25 9.81
CA ASP A 111 -11.70 -13.05 9.57
C ASP A 111 -11.38 -14.35 8.82
N LYS A 112 -10.49 -14.27 7.83
CA LYS A 112 -10.04 -15.48 7.09
C LYS A 112 -9.31 -16.46 8.01
N MET A 113 -8.40 -15.98 8.85
CA MET A 113 -7.68 -16.82 9.81
C MET A 113 -8.61 -17.43 10.85
N ARG A 114 -9.59 -16.66 11.35
CA ARG A 114 -10.63 -17.19 12.25
C ARG A 114 -11.45 -18.30 11.58
N ALA A 115 -11.91 -18.05 10.34
CA ALA A 115 -12.69 -19.03 9.60
C ALA A 115 -11.93 -20.34 9.35
N LEU A 116 -10.66 -20.25 8.95
CA LEU A 116 -9.81 -21.40 8.67
C LEU A 116 -9.49 -22.24 9.93
N THR A 117 -9.34 -21.57 11.08
CA THR A 117 -8.84 -22.22 12.29
C THR A 117 -9.92 -22.55 13.33
N LYS A 118 -11.15 -22.02 13.16
CA LYS A 118 -12.26 -22.19 14.10
C LYS A 118 -12.54 -23.65 14.46
N LYS A 119 -12.53 -24.54 13.48
CA LYS A 119 -12.82 -25.98 13.66
C LYS A 119 -11.75 -26.73 14.49
N HIS A 120 -10.58 -26.10 14.63
CA HIS A 120 -9.42 -26.67 15.33
C HIS A 120 -9.02 -25.85 16.56
N GLY A 121 -9.97 -25.09 17.12
CA GLY A 121 -9.76 -24.30 18.33
C GLY A 121 -8.83 -23.08 18.16
N GLY A 122 -8.43 -22.73 16.93
CA GLY A 122 -7.60 -21.56 16.67
C GLY A 122 -8.35 -20.25 16.95
N LYS A 123 -7.67 -19.32 17.64
CA LYS A 123 -8.20 -18.01 17.97
C LYS A 123 -7.21 -16.93 17.55
N VAL A 124 -7.74 -15.88 16.92
CA VAL A 124 -6.97 -14.66 16.64
C VAL A 124 -7.28 -13.63 17.72
N GLU A 125 -6.25 -13.21 18.42
CA GLU A 125 -6.32 -12.26 19.52
C GLU A 125 -5.41 -11.06 19.21
N LYS A 126 -5.67 -9.91 19.85
CA LYS A 126 -4.74 -8.80 19.89
C LYS A 126 -3.76 -9.00 21.02
N SER A 127 -2.49 -8.72 20.78
CA SER A 127 -1.41 -8.87 21.77
C SER A 127 -0.34 -7.81 21.50
N LYS A 128 0.68 -7.79 22.35
CA LYS A 128 1.87 -6.96 22.16
C LYS A 128 3.10 -7.82 21.89
N SER A 129 3.96 -7.35 21.01
CA SER A 129 5.29 -7.89 20.79
C SER A 129 6.30 -6.76 21.02
N GLY A 130 6.91 -6.72 22.20
CA GLY A 130 7.59 -5.53 22.70
C GLY A 130 6.58 -4.36 22.83
N ASP A 131 6.92 -3.21 22.29
CA ASP A 131 6.07 -2.01 22.31
C ASP A 131 5.05 -1.94 21.18
N HIS A 132 4.98 -2.98 20.33
CA HIS A 132 4.12 -2.98 19.15
C HIS A 132 2.87 -3.85 19.34
N ASP A 133 1.71 -3.30 18.95
CA ASP A 133 0.50 -4.10 18.85
C ASP A 133 0.61 -5.09 17.69
N VAL A 134 0.10 -6.30 17.91
CA VAL A 134 0.09 -7.38 16.91
C VAL A 134 -1.21 -8.18 17.00
N HIS A 135 -1.62 -8.72 15.85
CA HIS A 135 -2.58 -9.82 15.83
C HIS A 135 -1.83 -11.13 16.01
N VAL A 136 -2.34 -12.02 16.85
CA VAL A 136 -1.72 -13.32 17.14
C VAL A 136 -2.73 -14.43 16.92
N LEU A 137 -2.39 -15.39 16.06
CA LEU A 137 -3.07 -16.67 15.95
C LEU A 137 -2.35 -17.68 16.85
N LYS A 138 -3.03 -18.16 17.89
CA LYS A 138 -2.54 -19.27 18.72
C LYS A 138 -2.73 -20.59 17.97
N ILE A 139 -1.65 -21.32 17.78
CA ILE A 139 -1.67 -22.65 17.16
C ILE A 139 -1.91 -23.66 18.25
N THR A 140 -3.11 -24.25 18.24
CA THR A 140 -3.45 -25.36 19.15
C THR A 140 -2.80 -26.68 18.69
N PRO A 141 -2.64 -27.68 19.56
CA PRO A 141 -2.16 -29.00 19.15
C PRO A 141 -3.01 -29.60 18.01
N GLU A 142 -4.32 -29.47 18.08
CA GLU A 142 -5.27 -29.98 17.08
C GLU A 142 -5.06 -29.28 15.73
N LEU A 143 -4.88 -27.96 15.75
CA LEU A 143 -4.60 -27.18 14.55
C LEU A 143 -3.27 -27.61 13.92
N ARG A 144 -2.24 -27.78 14.76
CA ARG A 144 -0.91 -28.22 14.30
C ARG A 144 -0.98 -29.61 13.67
N GLU A 145 -1.65 -30.56 14.33
CA GLU A 145 -1.81 -31.92 13.81
C GLU A 145 -2.57 -31.96 12.50
N HIS A 146 -3.67 -31.17 12.40
CA HIS A 146 -4.45 -31.04 11.18
C HIS A 146 -3.61 -30.53 10.01
N VAL A 147 -2.85 -29.44 10.24
CA VAL A 147 -2.02 -28.82 9.22
C VAL A 147 -0.89 -29.73 8.75
N LEU A 148 -0.27 -30.46 9.68
CA LEU A 148 0.79 -31.41 9.34
C LEU A 148 0.28 -32.62 8.55
N LYS A 149 -0.95 -33.10 8.82
CA LYS A 149 -1.53 -34.28 8.16
C LYS A 149 -2.25 -33.94 6.85
N LYS A 150 -2.96 -32.80 6.78
CA LYS A 150 -3.86 -32.47 5.66
C LYS A 150 -3.50 -31.19 4.94
N GLY A 151 -2.55 -30.43 5.47
CA GLY A 151 -2.24 -29.08 4.98
C GLY A 151 -3.36 -28.07 5.29
N PHE A 152 -3.15 -26.81 4.93
CA PHE A 152 -4.22 -25.84 4.81
C PHE A 152 -4.80 -25.90 3.39
N PRO A 153 -6.13 -26.01 3.24
CA PRO A 153 -6.72 -25.87 1.93
C PRO A 153 -6.50 -24.42 1.45
N LEU A 154 -5.52 -24.21 0.58
CA LEU A 154 -5.29 -22.93 -0.07
C LEU A 154 -6.45 -22.57 -1.00
N PHE A 155 -7.17 -23.63 -1.46
CA PHE A 155 -8.36 -23.51 -2.30
C PHE A 155 -9.41 -24.49 -1.80
N SER A 156 -10.51 -24.01 -1.22
CA SER A 156 -11.71 -24.81 -1.00
C SER A 156 -12.75 -24.43 -2.04
N ALA A 157 -13.34 -25.41 -2.71
CA ALA A 157 -14.50 -25.21 -3.56
C ALA A 157 -15.60 -24.52 -2.73
N GLY A 158 -16.03 -23.30 -3.14
CA GLY A 158 -17.05 -22.54 -2.43
C GLY A 158 -16.56 -21.29 -1.67
N VAL A 159 -15.26 -21.04 -1.59
CA VAL A 159 -14.78 -19.71 -1.19
C VAL A 159 -14.65 -18.87 -2.46
N PRO A 160 -15.22 -17.64 -2.51
CA PRO A 160 -14.95 -16.77 -3.66
C PRO A 160 -13.44 -16.74 -3.88
N THR A 161 -13.00 -17.23 -5.01
CA THR A 161 -11.63 -17.11 -5.43
C THR A 161 -11.37 -15.62 -5.56
N PHE A 162 -10.71 -15.04 -4.56
CA PHE A 162 -9.98 -13.83 -4.82
C PHE A 162 -8.94 -14.26 -5.85
N SER A 163 -9.16 -13.91 -7.11
CA SER A 163 -8.08 -13.94 -8.09
C SER A 163 -6.93 -13.21 -7.43
N PRO A 164 -5.78 -13.83 -7.23
CA PRO A 164 -4.60 -13.05 -6.95
C PRO A 164 -4.59 -12.03 -8.07
N ILE A 165 -4.60 -10.76 -7.76
CA ILE A 165 -4.13 -9.76 -8.69
C ILE A 165 -2.81 -10.35 -9.15
N ASP A 166 -2.66 -10.60 -10.45
CA ASP A 166 -1.44 -11.14 -11.05
C ASP A 166 -0.30 -10.14 -10.85
N TYR A 167 0.08 -9.95 -9.59
CA TYR A 167 1.29 -9.25 -9.23
C TYR A 167 2.45 -10.26 -9.38
N ASN A 168 2.95 -10.37 -10.61
CA ASN A 168 4.22 -10.99 -10.87
C ASN A 168 5.28 -9.89 -11.04
N PRO A 169 6.05 -9.56 -9.99
CA PRO A 169 7.09 -8.54 -10.06
C PRO A 169 8.25 -8.92 -11.00
N PHE A 170 8.24 -10.13 -11.57
CA PHE A 170 9.30 -10.67 -12.44
C PHE A 170 8.83 -10.96 -13.87
N LYS A 171 7.64 -10.55 -14.28
CA LYS A 171 7.23 -10.65 -15.67
C LYS A 171 8.00 -9.61 -16.49
N LYS A 172 9.14 -10.04 -17.02
CA LYS A 172 9.81 -9.30 -18.09
C LYS A 172 8.99 -9.54 -19.36
N ASP A 173 8.32 -8.50 -19.82
CA ASP A 173 7.74 -8.51 -21.16
C ASP A 173 8.90 -8.63 -22.17
N LYS A 174 8.78 -9.66 -23.02
CA LYS A 174 9.64 -9.82 -24.19
C LYS A 174 9.14 -8.96 -25.33
#